data_ce1522bf6c200c041b96c84448674ea5
#
_entry.id   ce1522bf6c200c041b96c84448674ea5
#
_cell.length_a   1.000
_cell.length_b   1.000
_cell.length_c   1.000
_cell.angle_alpha   90.00
_cell.angle_beta   90.00
_cell.angle_gamma   90.00
#
_symmetry.space_group_name_H-M   'P 1'
#
loop_
_entity.id
_entity.type
_entity.pdbx_description
1 polymer ?
#
loop_
_entity_poly.entity_id
_entity_poly.type
_entity_poly.pdbx_seq_one_letter_code
_entity_poly.pdbx_strand_id
1 'polypeptide(L)'
;MFEKIKNKIKNSGITAKANYGKIWQEKLGDEQIQWYEGMHKSCLKMHDDFKEFLREKRPSSILEIGCGAGYYPINLKDLFIDKEYVGIDISETAIEFCKSRSPFNFICTDFLKKNIDRKFDLIFSHALIDHVYDIDLFIEKIIKSCNRFVYVTAYRGYFPDLEKHVMRRNNLEGTYYNDVSIKQLTKKFMDMGLQKHEYSFSSIKVDNVGRDDDWQTIIKIE
;
A
#
# COMPACT_ATOMS: atom_id res chain seq x y z
N MET A 1 35.83 -0.17 20.71
CA MET A 1 35.25 -1.11 19.71
C MET A 1 33.71 -1.09 19.70
N PHE A 2 33.05 -1.18 20.85
CA PHE A 2 31.56 -1.17 20.95
C PHE A 2 30.89 0.14 20.54
N GLU A 3 31.50 1.30 20.76
CA GLU A 3 30.92 2.59 20.29
C GLU A 3 30.96 2.75 18.75
N LYS A 4 32.00 2.24 18.08
CA LYS A 4 32.05 2.24 16.61
C LYS A 4 30.96 1.35 16.00
N ILE A 5 30.57 0.26 16.66
CA ILE A 5 29.50 -0.63 16.22
C ILE A 5 28.13 0.04 16.46
N LYS A 6 27.91 0.68 17.61
CA LYS A 6 26.67 1.44 17.88
C LYS A 6 26.47 2.62 16.92
N ASN A 7 27.54 3.34 16.56
CA ASN A 7 27.46 4.43 15.59
C ASN A 7 27.26 3.92 14.15
N LYS A 8 27.79 2.73 13.81
CA LYS A 8 27.53 2.10 12.51
C LYS A 8 26.08 1.63 12.36
N ILE A 9 25.46 1.15 13.46
CA ILE A 9 24.05 0.75 13.49
C ILE A 9 23.12 1.99 13.45
N LYS A 10 23.46 3.08 14.17
CA LYS A 10 22.68 4.33 14.08
C LYS A 10 22.78 4.98 12.69
N ASN A 11 23.96 5.01 12.09
CA ASN A 11 24.15 5.55 10.74
C ASN A 11 23.50 4.65 9.64
N SER A 12 23.43 3.33 9.84
CA SER A 12 22.72 2.44 8.91
C SER A 12 21.21 2.67 8.93
N GLY A 13 20.63 3.04 10.08
CA GLY A 13 19.21 3.37 10.18
C GLY A 13 18.85 4.70 9.52
N ILE A 14 19.75 5.70 9.59
CA ILE A 14 19.54 7.02 8.96
C ILE A 14 19.69 6.92 7.43
N THR A 15 20.71 6.19 6.95
CA THR A 15 20.91 5.94 5.51
C THR A 15 19.83 5.01 4.93
N ALA A 16 19.22 4.15 5.77
CA ALA A 16 18.14 3.27 5.36
C ALA A 16 16.90 4.04 4.90
N LYS A 17 16.52 5.09 5.62
CA LYS A 17 15.37 5.95 5.27
C LYS A 17 15.68 6.95 4.15
N ALA A 18 16.95 7.34 3.99
CA ALA A 18 17.36 8.34 3.02
C ALA A 18 17.17 7.91 1.55
N ASN A 19 17.23 6.60 1.27
CA ASN A 19 17.10 6.05 -0.09
C ASN A 19 15.79 5.24 -0.28
N TYR A 20 14.82 5.39 0.63
CA TYR A 20 13.55 4.69 0.48
C TYR A 20 12.79 5.18 -0.76
N GLY A 21 12.32 4.23 -1.53
CA GLY A 21 11.55 4.51 -2.74
C GLY A 21 12.39 4.84 -3.97
N LYS A 22 13.73 4.67 -3.91
CA LYS A 22 14.64 4.98 -5.01
C LYS A 22 14.16 4.39 -6.35
N ILE A 23 13.80 3.10 -6.38
CA ILE A 23 13.35 2.42 -7.60
C ILE A 23 12.12 3.08 -8.24
N TRP A 24 11.21 3.63 -7.44
CA TRP A 24 10.01 4.31 -7.94
C TRP A 24 10.26 5.78 -8.28
N GLN A 25 11.28 6.40 -7.69
CA GLN A 25 11.65 7.80 -7.94
C GLN A 25 12.61 7.96 -9.12
N GLU A 26 13.45 6.94 -9.39
CA GLU A 26 14.44 7.00 -10.48
C GLU A 26 13.90 6.54 -11.84
N LYS A 27 12.81 5.78 -11.87
CA LYS A 27 12.14 5.45 -13.13
C LYS A 27 11.42 6.69 -13.65
N LEU A 28 11.73 7.11 -14.87
CA LEU A 28 11.21 8.33 -15.46
C LEU A 28 10.34 8.03 -16.70
N GLY A 29 9.33 8.88 -16.91
CA GLY A 29 8.54 8.88 -18.13
C GLY A 29 7.74 7.61 -18.40
N ASP A 30 7.63 7.26 -19.68
CA ASP A 30 6.77 6.18 -20.16
C ASP A 30 7.14 4.79 -19.63
N GLU A 31 8.43 4.54 -19.35
CA GLU A 31 8.89 3.25 -18.81
C GLU A 31 8.26 2.94 -17.45
N GLN A 32 8.17 3.94 -16.58
CA GLN A 32 7.54 3.77 -15.28
C GLN A 32 6.02 3.52 -15.41
N ILE A 33 5.37 4.27 -16.30
CA ILE A 33 3.93 4.13 -16.53
C ILE A 33 3.59 2.75 -17.09
N GLN A 34 4.35 2.28 -18.10
CA GLN A 34 4.20 0.94 -18.67
C GLN A 34 4.41 -0.16 -17.63
N TRP A 35 5.34 0.04 -16.71
CA TRP A 35 5.57 -0.91 -15.62
C TRP A 35 4.37 -1.00 -14.67
N TYR A 36 3.77 0.13 -14.25
CA TYR A 36 2.54 0.15 -13.45
C TYR A 36 1.38 -0.51 -14.20
N GLU A 37 1.17 -0.18 -15.46
CA GLU A 37 0.12 -0.79 -16.29
C GLU A 37 0.30 -2.31 -16.42
N GLY A 38 1.52 -2.78 -16.58
CA GLY A 38 1.84 -4.21 -16.62
C GLY A 38 1.50 -4.93 -15.32
N MET A 39 1.79 -4.33 -14.17
CA MET A 39 1.42 -4.90 -12.87
C MET A 39 -0.10 -5.03 -12.72
N HIS A 40 -0.86 -4.02 -13.11
CA HIS A 40 -2.32 -4.07 -13.00
C HIS A 40 -2.94 -5.15 -13.91
N LYS A 41 -2.42 -5.35 -15.11
CA LYS A 41 -2.89 -6.41 -16.01
C LYS A 41 -2.74 -7.81 -15.44
N SER A 42 -1.78 -8.04 -14.56
CA SER A 42 -1.55 -9.34 -13.91
C SER A 42 -2.49 -9.63 -12.73
N CYS A 43 -3.30 -8.67 -12.30
CA CYS A 43 -4.09 -8.74 -11.06
C CYS A 43 -5.59 -8.53 -11.27
N LEU A 44 -6.16 -8.92 -12.42
CA LEU A 44 -7.55 -8.60 -12.80
C LEU A 44 -8.60 -9.10 -11.80
N LYS A 45 -8.45 -10.32 -11.28
CA LYS A 45 -9.41 -10.87 -10.29
C LYS A 45 -9.45 -10.06 -8.99
N MET A 46 -8.30 -9.55 -8.55
CA MET A 46 -8.24 -8.67 -7.38
C MET A 46 -8.93 -7.34 -7.66
N HIS A 47 -8.78 -6.80 -8.88
CA HIS A 47 -9.50 -5.58 -9.26
C HIS A 47 -11.00 -5.80 -9.30
N ASP A 48 -11.48 -6.97 -9.71
CA ASP A 48 -12.90 -7.31 -9.70
C ASP A 48 -13.46 -7.42 -8.28
N ASP A 49 -12.76 -8.08 -7.35
CA ASP A 49 -13.14 -8.10 -5.92
C ASP A 49 -13.21 -6.67 -5.34
N PHE A 50 -12.23 -5.82 -5.68
CA PHE A 50 -12.23 -4.43 -5.22
C PHE A 50 -13.36 -3.60 -5.84
N LYS A 51 -13.70 -3.81 -7.12
CA LYS A 51 -14.87 -3.18 -7.76
C LYS A 51 -16.17 -3.56 -7.07
N GLU A 52 -16.34 -4.84 -6.72
CA GLU A 52 -17.52 -5.30 -5.99
C GLU A 52 -17.58 -4.68 -4.60
N PHE A 53 -16.46 -4.64 -3.89
CA PHE A 53 -16.34 -3.96 -2.61
C PHE A 53 -16.75 -2.48 -2.71
N LEU A 54 -16.28 -1.73 -3.71
CA LEU A 54 -16.65 -0.33 -3.92
C LEU A 54 -18.15 -0.15 -4.20
N ARG A 55 -18.76 -1.06 -4.99
CA ARG A 55 -20.20 -1.03 -5.31
C ARG A 55 -21.05 -1.32 -4.10
N GLU A 56 -20.64 -2.25 -3.26
CA GLU A 56 -21.34 -2.63 -2.02
C GLU A 56 -21.23 -1.53 -0.97
N LYS A 57 -20.00 -1.10 -0.64
CA LYS A 57 -19.73 -0.21 0.49
C LYS A 57 -20.01 1.27 0.21
N ARG A 58 -19.96 1.68 -1.05
CA ARG A 58 -20.27 3.04 -1.54
C ARG A 58 -19.64 4.16 -0.71
N PRO A 59 -18.31 4.16 -0.51
CA PRO A 59 -17.64 5.21 0.25
C PRO A 59 -17.83 6.57 -0.46
N SER A 60 -18.00 7.65 0.29
CA SER A 60 -18.08 9.01 -0.25
C SER A 60 -16.73 9.68 -0.37
N SER A 61 -15.79 9.33 0.50
CA SER A 61 -14.42 9.84 0.48
C SER A 61 -13.41 8.69 0.50
N ILE A 62 -12.40 8.77 -0.37
CA ILE A 62 -11.44 7.69 -0.63
C ILE A 62 -10.01 8.22 -0.59
N LEU A 63 -9.15 7.54 0.17
CA LEU A 63 -7.71 7.72 0.12
C LEU A 63 -7.05 6.46 -0.44
N GLU A 64 -6.32 6.61 -1.55
CA GLU A 64 -5.45 5.56 -2.09
C GLU A 64 -4.00 5.83 -1.70
N ILE A 65 -3.35 4.85 -1.07
CA ILE A 65 -1.95 4.94 -0.68
C ILE A 65 -1.12 4.06 -1.60
N GLY A 66 -0.15 4.66 -2.29
CA GLY A 66 0.60 4.04 -3.36
C GLY A 66 -0.22 3.98 -4.66
N CYS A 67 -0.79 5.12 -5.08
CA CYS A 67 -1.67 5.17 -6.24
C CYS A 67 -0.96 4.93 -7.59
N GLY A 68 0.38 4.94 -7.61
CA GLY A 68 1.16 4.75 -8.83
C GLY A 68 0.67 5.65 -9.97
N ALA A 69 0.44 5.06 -11.13
CA ALA A 69 -0.08 5.74 -12.32
C ALA A 69 -1.62 5.95 -12.32
N GLY A 70 -2.29 5.82 -11.17
CA GLY A 70 -3.70 6.14 -11.02
C GLY A 70 -4.65 5.17 -11.71
N TYR A 71 -4.33 3.87 -11.66
CA TYR A 71 -5.14 2.85 -12.35
C TYR A 71 -6.64 2.96 -12.04
N TYR A 72 -7.01 3.03 -10.75
CA TYR A 72 -8.41 3.02 -10.33
C TYR A 72 -9.18 4.27 -10.76
N PRO A 73 -8.78 5.49 -10.41
CA PRO A 73 -9.55 6.67 -10.77
C PRO A 73 -9.57 6.95 -12.28
N ILE A 74 -8.56 6.46 -13.04
CA ILE A 74 -8.51 6.65 -14.49
C ILE A 74 -9.33 5.58 -15.23
N ASN A 75 -9.16 4.29 -14.85
CA ASN A 75 -9.78 3.18 -15.59
C ASN A 75 -11.17 2.79 -15.06
N LEU A 76 -11.47 3.13 -13.81
CA LEU A 76 -12.76 2.85 -13.16
C LEU A 76 -13.51 4.15 -12.86
N LYS A 77 -13.41 5.13 -13.74
CA LYS A 77 -13.92 6.49 -13.56
C LYS A 77 -15.34 6.53 -13.01
N ASP A 78 -16.23 5.67 -13.51
CA ASP A 78 -17.64 5.62 -13.08
C ASP A 78 -17.84 5.27 -11.60
N LEU A 79 -16.86 4.56 -11.00
CA LEU A 79 -16.88 4.24 -9.57
C LEU A 79 -16.30 5.35 -8.68
N PHE A 80 -15.65 6.36 -9.29
CA PHE A 80 -14.94 7.41 -8.56
C PHE A 80 -15.51 8.81 -8.81
N ILE A 81 -16.26 9.05 -9.90
CA ILE A 81 -16.61 10.39 -10.38
C ILE A 81 -17.37 11.25 -9.36
N ASP A 82 -18.23 10.62 -8.56
CA ASP A 82 -19.03 11.31 -7.52
C ASP A 82 -18.42 11.22 -6.12
N LYS A 83 -17.13 10.86 -6.04
CA LYS A 83 -16.44 10.65 -4.78
C LYS A 83 -15.33 11.67 -4.59
N GLU A 84 -15.11 12.02 -3.34
CA GLU A 84 -13.91 12.73 -2.98
C GLU A 84 -12.74 11.74 -2.97
N TYR A 85 -11.84 11.85 -3.94
CA TYR A 85 -10.69 10.97 -4.06
C TYR A 85 -9.38 11.73 -3.86
N VAL A 86 -8.48 11.11 -3.10
CA VAL A 86 -7.09 11.55 -2.95
C VAL A 86 -6.16 10.36 -3.18
N GLY A 87 -5.23 10.48 -4.11
CA GLY A 87 -4.14 9.53 -4.34
C GLY A 87 -2.82 10.02 -3.77
N ILE A 88 -2.09 9.15 -3.08
CA ILE A 88 -0.75 9.45 -2.56
C ILE A 88 0.26 8.46 -3.15
N ASP A 89 1.35 8.97 -3.70
CA ASP A 89 2.50 8.16 -4.12
C ASP A 89 3.81 8.89 -3.85
N ILE A 90 4.91 8.16 -3.79
CA ILE A 90 6.26 8.72 -3.60
C ILE A 90 6.90 9.13 -4.93
N SER A 91 6.38 8.62 -6.06
CA SER A 91 6.87 8.89 -7.41
C SER A 91 6.29 10.18 -7.97
N GLU A 92 7.14 11.18 -8.20
CA GLU A 92 6.75 12.44 -8.83
C GLU A 92 6.23 12.21 -10.25
N THR A 93 6.93 11.39 -11.05
CA THR A 93 6.53 11.04 -12.43
C THR A 93 5.13 10.43 -12.48
N ALA A 94 4.82 9.49 -11.58
CA ALA A 94 3.50 8.87 -11.52
C ALA A 94 2.42 9.89 -11.12
N ILE A 95 2.70 10.75 -10.17
CA ILE A 95 1.77 11.80 -9.74
C ILE A 95 1.50 12.84 -10.84
N GLU A 96 2.52 13.26 -11.57
CA GLU A 96 2.37 14.17 -12.72
C GLU A 96 1.52 13.54 -13.82
N PHE A 97 1.76 12.26 -14.13
CA PHE A 97 0.93 11.50 -15.06
C PHE A 97 -0.54 11.47 -14.61
N CYS A 98 -0.82 11.15 -13.35
CA CYS A 98 -2.17 11.13 -12.80
C CYS A 98 -2.86 12.50 -12.94
N LYS A 99 -2.19 13.59 -12.58
CA LYS A 99 -2.71 14.96 -12.70
C LYS A 99 -3.04 15.34 -14.14
N SER A 100 -2.28 14.84 -15.13
CA SER A 100 -2.52 15.10 -16.54
C SER A 100 -3.71 14.33 -17.12
N ARG A 101 -4.17 13.25 -16.46
CA ARG A 101 -5.17 12.30 -16.96
C ARG A 101 -6.48 12.29 -16.18
N SER A 102 -6.49 12.93 -15.01
CA SER A 102 -7.63 12.83 -14.10
C SER A 102 -7.83 14.11 -13.29
N PRO A 103 -9.08 14.54 -13.04
CA PRO A 103 -9.38 15.74 -12.26
C PRO A 103 -9.24 15.55 -10.75
N PHE A 104 -8.89 14.34 -10.29
CA PHE A 104 -8.80 14.04 -8.87
C PHE A 104 -7.52 14.64 -8.22
N ASN A 105 -7.49 14.61 -6.91
CA ASN A 105 -6.37 15.15 -6.14
C ASN A 105 -5.26 14.10 -5.97
N PHE A 106 -4.02 14.45 -6.37
CA PHE A 106 -2.85 13.58 -6.23
C PHE A 106 -1.72 14.31 -5.53
N ILE A 107 -1.09 13.64 -4.55
CA ILE A 107 -0.04 14.21 -3.69
C ILE A 107 1.22 13.36 -3.77
N CYS A 108 2.32 13.96 -4.23
CA CYS A 108 3.63 13.32 -4.19
C CYS A 108 4.20 13.40 -2.77
N THR A 109 4.22 12.31 -2.04
CA THR A 109 4.76 12.25 -0.67
C THR A 109 4.95 10.83 -0.18
N ASP A 110 5.85 10.65 0.79
CA ASP A 110 5.94 9.44 1.60
C ASP A 110 4.82 9.43 2.65
N PHE A 111 3.86 8.52 2.50
CA PHE A 111 2.72 8.38 3.42
C PHE A 111 3.14 8.20 4.88
N LEU A 112 4.23 7.48 5.14
CA LEU A 112 4.68 7.26 6.52
C LEU A 112 5.19 8.54 7.20
N LYS A 113 5.62 9.52 6.41
CA LYS A 113 6.07 10.84 6.91
C LYS A 113 4.97 11.90 6.89
N LYS A 114 3.97 11.75 6.02
CA LYS A 114 2.88 12.71 5.85
C LYS A 114 1.83 12.57 6.97
N ASN A 115 1.50 13.66 7.63
CA ASN A 115 0.31 13.69 8.49
C ASN A 115 -0.94 13.79 7.63
N ILE A 116 -1.95 13.02 8.01
CA ILE A 116 -3.28 13.05 7.40
C ILE A 116 -4.22 13.66 8.46
N ASP A 117 -4.61 14.92 8.24
CA ASP A 117 -5.34 15.73 9.23
C ASP A 117 -6.86 15.53 9.13
N ARG A 118 -7.30 14.59 8.32
CA ARG A 118 -8.72 14.24 8.13
C ARG A 118 -8.90 12.74 8.02
N LYS A 119 -10.14 12.29 8.14
CA LYS A 119 -10.51 10.91 7.92
C LYS A 119 -11.23 10.72 6.59
N PHE A 120 -11.10 9.50 6.05
CA PHE A 120 -11.75 9.06 4.82
C PHE A 120 -12.67 7.88 5.10
N ASP A 121 -13.76 7.76 4.34
CA ASP A 121 -14.67 6.62 4.46
C ASP A 121 -13.97 5.30 4.07
N LEU A 122 -13.14 5.35 3.03
CA LEU A 122 -12.31 4.24 2.61
C LEU A 122 -10.85 4.66 2.50
N ILE A 123 -9.98 3.85 3.09
CA ILE A 123 -8.55 3.88 2.79
C ILE A 123 -8.17 2.56 2.16
N PHE A 124 -7.55 2.60 0.98
CA PHE A 124 -7.06 1.39 0.35
C PHE A 124 -5.63 1.52 -0.15
N SER A 125 -4.99 0.38 -0.32
CA SER A 125 -3.63 0.26 -0.84
C SER A 125 -3.44 -1.08 -1.52
N HIS A 126 -2.83 -1.07 -2.69
CA HIS A 126 -2.48 -2.28 -3.42
C HIS A 126 -0.98 -2.51 -3.42
N ALA A 127 -0.57 -3.72 -2.99
CA ALA A 127 0.80 -4.22 -3.08
C ALA A 127 1.88 -3.24 -2.55
N LEU A 128 1.52 -2.35 -1.62
CA LEU A 128 2.45 -1.40 -1.01
C LEU A 128 2.96 -1.87 0.35
N ILE A 129 2.12 -2.58 1.15
CA ILE A 129 2.51 -3.09 2.46
C ILE A 129 3.74 -4.00 2.37
N ASP A 130 3.92 -4.67 1.24
CA ASP A 130 5.08 -5.51 0.93
C ASP A 130 6.40 -4.72 0.86
N HIS A 131 6.32 -3.41 0.71
CA HIS A 131 7.47 -2.53 0.44
C HIS A 131 7.73 -1.44 1.47
N VAL A 132 6.83 -1.24 2.43
CA VAL A 132 7.00 -0.19 3.44
C VAL A 132 8.15 -0.51 4.40
N TYR A 133 8.79 0.54 4.93
CA TYR A 133 9.88 0.41 5.89
C TYR A 133 9.43 0.34 7.36
N ASP A 134 8.12 0.43 7.61
CA ASP A 134 7.50 0.32 8.94
C ASP A 134 6.04 -0.11 8.79
N ILE A 135 5.78 -1.41 8.91
CA ILE A 135 4.47 -2.01 8.72
C ILE A 135 3.51 -1.57 9.84
N ASP A 136 3.97 -1.56 11.08
CA ASP A 136 3.13 -1.21 12.22
C ASP A 136 2.68 0.25 12.16
N LEU A 137 3.57 1.17 11.77
CA LEU A 137 3.24 2.58 11.55
C LEU A 137 2.30 2.75 10.36
N PHE A 138 2.50 1.99 9.27
CA PHE A 138 1.63 2.03 8.09
C PHE A 138 0.19 1.68 8.45
N ILE A 139 -0.01 0.57 9.13
CA ILE A 139 -1.33 0.12 9.59
C ILE A 139 -1.94 1.11 10.61
N GLU A 140 -1.14 1.59 11.56
CA GLU A 140 -1.61 2.56 12.54
C GLU A 140 -2.15 3.84 11.89
N LYS A 141 -1.41 4.39 10.92
CA LYS A 141 -1.81 5.59 10.21
C LYS A 141 -3.08 5.37 9.38
N ILE A 142 -3.19 4.22 8.72
CA ILE A 142 -4.40 3.85 7.96
C ILE A 142 -5.61 3.83 8.89
N ILE A 143 -5.56 3.08 9.99
CA ILE A 143 -6.68 2.94 10.92
C ILE A 143 -7.06 4.31 11.53
N LYS A 144 -6.09 5.11 11.97
CA LYS A 144 -6.35 6.44 12.54
C LYS A 144 -6.99 7.42 11.57
N SER A 145 -6.68 7.29 10.27
CA SER A 145 -7.20 8.16 9.22
C SER A 145 -8.47 7.62 8.54
N CYS A 146 -8.96 6.44 8.97
CA CYS A 146 -10.15 5.81 8.42
C CYS A 146 -11.38 6.08 9.27
N ASN A 147 -12.56 6.27 8.61
CA ASN A 147 -13.85 6.35 9.27
C ASN A 147 -14.60 5.01 9.27
N ARG A 148 -14.52 4.24 8.15
CA ARG A 148 -15.40 3.10 7.95
C ARG A 148 -14.69 1.86 7.40
N PHE A 149 -13.96 1.99 6.30
CA PHE A 149 -13.47 0.83 5.55
C PHE A 149 -11.98 0.92 5.26
N VAL A 150 -11.28 -0.18 5.47
CA VAL A 150 -9.90 -0.37 5.01
C VAL A 150 -9.83 -1.56 4.06
N TYR A 151 -9.09 -1.41 2.96
CA TYR A 151 -8.84 -2.48 2.01
C TYR A 151 -7.36 -2.47 1.61
N VAL A 152 -6.57 -3.42 2.12
CA VAL A 152 -5.12 -3.48 1.86
C VAL A 152 -4.74 -4.83 1.29
N THR A 153 -4.15 -4.85 0.11
CA THR A 153 -3.64 -6.08 -0.51
C THR A 153 -2.14 -6.21 -0.38
N ALA A 154 -1.67 -7.44 -0.28
CA ALA A 154 -0.27 -7.83 -0.33
C ALA A 154 -0.06 -8.87 -1.42
N TYR A 155 0.87 -8.61 -2.34
CA TYR A 155 1.20 -9.58 -3.40
C TYR A 155 2.09 -10.71 -2.89
N ARG A 156 2.85 -10.49 -1.81
CA ARG A 156 3.63 -11.54 -1.14
C ARG A 156 2.80 -12.37 -0.18
N GLY A 157 1.67 -11.85 0.25
CA GLY A 157 0.75 -12.52 1.15
C GLY A 157 0.89 -12.13 2.62
N TYR A 158 -0.08 -12.62 3.40
CA TYR A 158 -0.09 -12.54 4.85
C TYR A 158 0.14 -13.92 5.43
N PHE A 159 1.10 -14.03 6.34
CA PHE A 159 1.63 -15.30 6.83
C PHE A 159 1.09 -15.63 8.22
N PRO A 160 0.23 -16.67 8.38
CA PRO A 160 -0.35 -17.03 9.66
C PRO A 160 0.68 -17.65 10.62
N ASP A 161 1.74 -18.27 10.08
CA ASP A 161 2.73 -19.01 10.88
C ASP A 161 3.85 -18.11 11.43
N LEU A 162 4.00 -16.91 10.90
CA LEU A 162 5.00 -15.96 11.38
C LEU A 162 4.56 -15.30 12.69
N GLU A 163 5.42 -15.33 13.70
CA GLU A 163 5.21 -14.59 14.97
C GLU A 163 5.37 -13.08 14.78
N LYS A 164 6.29 -12.66 13.91
CA LYS A 164 6.60 -11.26 13.61
C LYS A 164 6.78 -11.04 12.12
N HIS A 165 6.60 -9.80 11.68
CA HIS A 165 6.94 -9.39 10.32
C HIS A 165 8.41 -9.69 10.02
N VAL A 166 8.68 -10.18 8.81
CA VAL A 166 10.04 -10.34 8.30
C VAL A 166 10.27 -9.30 7.22
N MET A 167 11.15 -8.35 7.48
CA MET A 167 11.43 -7.23 6.60
C MET A 167 12.84 -7.37 6.00
N ARG A 168 12.91 -7.58 4.68
CA ARG A 168 14.18 -7.73 3.94
C ARG A 168 14.40 -6.46 3.12
N ARG A 169 15.46 -5.73 3.42
CA ARG A 169 15.81 -4.53 2.68
C ARG A 169 16.58 -4.86 1.41
N ASN A 170 16.14 -4.31 0.28
CA ASN A 170 16.90 -4.24 -0.95
C ASN A 170 17.60 -2.87 -1.05
N ASN A 171 18.91 -2.87 -0.82
CA ASN A 171 19.69 -1.63 -0.80
C ASN A 171 19.88 -1.01 -2.20
N LEU A 172 19.84 -1.82 -3.27
CA LEU A 172 20.01 -1.35 -4.64
C LEU A 172 18.78 -0.57 -5.10
N GLU A 173 17.59 -1.08 -4.77
CA GLU A 173 16.31 -0.50 -5.13
C GLU A 173 15.79 0.53 -4.11
N GLY A 174 16.37 0.56 -2.92
CA GLY A 174 15.89 1.41 -1.83
C GLY A 174 14.51 1.01 -1.31
N THR A 175 14.16 -0.28 -1.38
CA THR A 175 12.86 -0.81 -0.97
C THR A 175 12.98 -1.95 0.04
N TYR A 176 11.85 -2.49 0.45
CA TYR A 176 11.74 -3.66 1.32
C TYR A 176 10.96 -4.76 0.61
N TYR A 177 11.19 -6.00 1.03
CA TYR A 177 10.38 -7.16 0.71
C TYR A 177 9.89 -7.76 2.02
N ASN A 178 8.64 -7.46 2.34
CA ASN A 178 8.05 -7.79 3.63
C ASN A 178 7.23 -9.07 3.54
N ASP A 179 7.46 -9.99 4.48
CA ASP A 179 6.52 -11.06 4.78
C ASP A 179 5.71 -10.62 6.01
N VAL A 180 4.43 -10.39 5.82
CA VAL A 180 3.58 -9.73 6.81
C VAL A 180 2.91 -10.76 7.72
N SER A 181 3.24 -10.77 9.01
CA SER A 181 2.66 -11.69 10.01
C SER A 181 1.21 -11.34 10.33
N ILE A 182 0.30 -12.29 10.17
CA ILE A 182 -1.10 -12.16 10.62
C ILE A 182 -1.17 -12.03 12.15
N LYS A 183 -0.35 -12.76 12.88
CA LYS A 183 -0.34 -12.72 14.37
C LYS A 183 0.04 -11.32 14.88
N GLN A 184 1.09 -10.72 14.30
CA GLN A 184 1.50 -9.36 14.69
C GLN A 184 0.47 -8.32 14.30
N LEU A 185 -0.14 -8.41 13.10
CA LEU A 185 -1.23 -7.52 12.70
C LEU A 185 -2.44 -7.65 13.62
N THR A 186 -2.87 -8.88 13.92
CA THR A 186 -3.98 -9.14 14.82
C THR A 186 -3.75 -8.51 16.19
N LYS A 187 -2.53 -8.69 16.74
CA LYS A 187 -2.16 -8.02 18.00
C LYS A 187 -2.24 -6.49 17.86
N LYS A 188 -1.70 -5.92 16.79
CA LYS A 188 -1.76 -4.47 16.54
C LYS A 188 -3.20 -3.97 16.45
N PHE A 189 -4.10 -4.69 15.76
CA PHE A 189 -5.52 -4.34 15.67
C PHE A 189 -6.18 -4.33 17.06
N MET A 190 -5.94 -5.36 17.86
CA MET A 190 -6.46 -5.42 19.22
C MET A 190 -5.89 -4.30 20.12
N ASP A 191 -4.60 -4.01 20.03
CA ASP A 191 -3.96 -2.90 20.76
C ASP A 191 -4.53 -1.53 20.35
N MET A 192 -5.10 -1.42 19.14
CA MET A 192 -5.81 -0.24 18.63
C MET A 192 -7.31 -0.25 18.92
N GLY A 193 -7.82 -1.27 19.59
CA GLY A 193 -9.23 -1.38 20.02
C GLY A 193 -10.16 -2.07 19.05
N LEU A 194 -9.67 -2.59 17.90
CA LEU A 194 -10.52 -3.33 16.97
C LEU A 194 -10.90 -4.69 17.55
N GLN A 195 -12.18 -5.06 17.35
CA GLN A 195 -12.69 -6.38 17.72
C GLN A 195 -12.49 -7.36 16.57
N LYS A 196 -12.45 -8.66 16.88
CA LYS A 196 -12.18 -9.72 15.90
C LYS A 196 -13.16 -9.76 14.72
N HIS A 197 -14.38 -9.28 14.88
CA HIS A 197 -15.40 -9.25 13.84
C HIS A 197 -15.30 -8.03 12.92
N GLU A 198 -14.47 -7.02 13.28
CA GLU A 198 -14.28 -5.79 12.50
C GLU A 198 -13.20 -5.91 11.43
N TYR A 199 -12.46 -7.03 11.39
CA TYR A 199 -11.43 -7.24 10.37
C TYR A 199 -11.39 -8.68 9.89
N SER A 200 -10.95 -8.86 8.65
CA SER A 200 -10.76 -10.15 8.03
C SER A 200 -9.48 -10.20 7.19
N PHE A 201 -8.95 -11.43 7.06
CA PHE A 201 -7.90 -11.74 6.09
C PHE A 201 -8.47 -12.71 5.08
N SER A 202 -8.40 -12.38 3.81
CA SER A 202 -8.85 -13.25 2.72
C SER A 202 -7.75 -13.41 1.67
N SER A 203 -7.86 -14.43 0.83
CA SER A 203 -6.93 -14.68 -0.27
C SER A 203 -7.71 -14.90 -1.55
N ILE A 204 -7.25 -14.29 -2.63
CA ILE A 204 -7.82 -14.42 -3.96
C ILE A 204 -6.77 -15.02 -4.87
N LYS A 205 -7.14 -16.11 -5.55
CA LYS A 205 -6.29 -16.68 -6.59
C LYS A 205 -6.26 -15.74 -7.78
N VAL A 206 -5.04 -15.33 -8.17
CA VAL A 206 -4.82 -14.48 -9.34
C VAL A 206 -4.09 -15.28 -10.42
N ASP A 207 -4.43 -15.03 -11.69
CA ASP A 207 -3.74 -15.65 -12.82
C ASP A 207 -2.45 -14.85 -13.09
N ASN A 208 -1.40 -15.16 -12.34
CA ASN A 208 -0.12 -14.48 -12.46
C ASN A 208 0.87 -15.39 -13.17
N VAL A 209 1.23 -15.06 -14.38
CA VAL A 209 2.18 -15.85 -15.18
C VAL A 209 3.59 -15.62 -14.61
N GLY A 210 4.18 -16.65 -14.03
CA GLY A 210 5.59 -16.66 -13.62
C GLY A 210 5.86 -16.57 -12.11
N ARG A 211 4.86 -16.81 -11.25
CA ARG A 211 5.06 -16.95 -9.80
C ARG A 211 4.54 -18.30 -9.32
N ASP A 212 5.23 -18.88 -8.35
CA ASP A 212 4.84 -20.18 -7.74
C ASP A 212 3.60 -20.04 -6.84
N ASP A 213 3.27 -18.82 -6.38
CA ASP A 213 2.09 -18.51 -5.60
C ASP A 213 1.16 -17.56 -6.36
N ASP A 214 0.03 -18.07 -6.80
CA ASP A 214 -0.99 -17.33 -7.53
C ASP A 214 -1.96 -16.56 -6.59
N TRP A 215 -1.59 -16.32 -5.35
CA TRP A 215 -2.50 -15.75 -4.38
C TRP A 215 -2.14 -14.32 -4.01
N GLN A 216 -3.14 -13.46 -3.99
CA GLN A 216 -3.06 -12.17 -3.31
C GLN A 216 -3.92 -12.20 -2.05
N THR A 217 -3.39 -11.66 -0.98
CA THR A 217 -4.09 -11.61 0.31
C THR A 217 -4.54 -10.20 0.63
N ILE A 218 -5.69 -10.11 1.28
CA ILE A 218 -6.44 -8.87 1.49
C ILE A 218 -6.77 -8.74 2.97
N ILE A 219 -6.51 -7.57 3.54
CA ILE A 219 -7.07 -7.14 4.83
C ILE A 219 -8.28 -6.27 4.52
N LYS A 220 -9.43 -6.62 5.08
CA LYS A 220 -10.62 -5.76 5.13
C LYS A 220 -10.90 -5.41 6.58
N ILE A 221 -11.15 -4.15 6.87
CA ILE A 221 -11.65 -3.63 8.15
C ILE A 221 -12.94 -2.89 7.84
N GLU A 222 -14.00 -3.25 8.60
CA GLU A 222 -15.37 -2.75 8.37
C GLU A 222 -16.04 -2.36 9.70
#